data_033bc4564ff6369438c51fa0c0cab02e
#
_entry.id   033bc4564ff6369438c51fa0c0cab02e
#
_cell.length_a   1.000
_cell.length_b   1.000
_cell.length_c   1.000
_cell.angle_alpha   90.00
_cell.angle_beta   90.00
_cell.angle_gamma   90.00
#
_symmetry.space_group_name_H-M   'P 1'
#
loop_
_entity.id
_entity.type
_entity.pdbx_description
1 polymer ?
#
loop_
_entity_poly.entity_id
_entity_poly.type
_entity_poly.pdbx_seq_one_letter_code
_entity_poly.pdbx_strand_id
1 'polypeptide(L)' 'DLEGKSIVIVDDLLATGGSMQCSKELLESLGANVLAGAVVIELKSLKGSSTLNMPIISLINYED' A
#
# COMPACT_ATOMS: atom_id res chain seq x y z
N ASP A 1 -15.48 -13.22 -4.86
CA ASP A 1 -14.77 -13.97 -3.83
C ASP A 1 -13.29 -13.67 -3.91
N LEU A 2 -12.73 -13.13 -2.83
CA LEU A 2 -11.32 -12.71 -2.77
C LEU A 2 -10.41 -13.76 -2.14
N GLU A 3 -10.98 -14.81 -1.58
CA GLU A 3 -10.18 -15.80 -0.86
C GLU A 3 -9.15 -16.45 -1.79
N GLY A 4 -7.90 -16.44 -1.37
CA GLY A 4 -6.82 -17.05 -2.14
C GLY A 4 -6.30 -16.22 -3.29
N LYS A 5 -6.90 -15.06 -3.57
CA LYS A 5 -6.46 -14.22 -4.67
C LYS A 5 -5.27 -13.35 -4.28
N SER A 6 -4.37 -13.13 -5.22
CA SER A 6 -3.22 -12.25 -5.03
C SER A 6 -3.55 -10.86 -5.55
N ILE A 7 -3.34 -9.86 -4.73
CA ILE A 7 -3.80 -8.50 -5.01
C ILE A 7 -2.66 -7.51 -4.83
N VAL A 8 -2.62 -6.51 -5.71
CA VAL A 8 -1.76 -5.34 -5.56
C VAL A 8 -2.68 -4.14 -5.35
N ILE A 9 -2.44 -3.38 -4.27
CA ILE A 9 -3.21 -2.18 -3.98
C ILE A 9 -2.62 -1.02 -4.76
N VAL A 10 -3.46 -0.32 -5.52
CA VAL A 10 -3.01 0.82 -6.33
C VAL A 10 -3.68 2.08 -5.80
N ASP A 11 -2.88 3.10 -5.52
CA ASP A 11 -3.37 4.39 -5.05
C ASP A 11 -2.58 5.49 -5.72
N ASP A 12 -3.05 6.73 -5.63
CA ASP A 12 -2.35 7.84 -6.27
C ASP A 12 -1.32 8.49 -5.35
N LEU A 13 -1.52 8.44 -4.05
CA LEU A 13 -0.64 9.12 -3.10
C LEU A 13 -0.42 8.24 -1.86
N LEU A 14 0.85 8.07 -1.50
CA LEU A 14 1.23 7.42 -0.25
C LEU A 14 1.84 8.46 0.67
N ALA A 15 1.14 8.80 1.74
CA ALA A 15 1.64 9.76 2.74
C ALA A 15 2.05 9.00 4.00
N THR A 16 1.14 8.87 4.96
CA THR A 16 1.44 8.16 6.21
C THR A 16 1.25 6.65 6.07
N GLY A 17 0.54 6.22 5.05
CA GLY A 17 0.25 4.81 4.84
C GLY A 17 -1.03 4.33 5.50
N GLY A 18 -1.73 5.21 6.24
CA GLY A 18 -2.91 4.78 6.98
C GLY A 18 -4.03 4.25 6.10
N SER A 19 -4.30 4.94 4.99
CA SER A 19 -5.35 4.52 4.07
C SER A 19 -5.02 3.18 3.41
N MET A 20 -3.78 3.02 2.97
CA MET A 20 -3.36 1.78 2.34
C MET A 20 -3.32 0.64 3.36
N GLN A 21 -2.93 0.93 4.60
CA GLN A 21 -2.92 -0.07 5.66
C GLN A 21 -4.33 -0.57 5.94
N CYS A 22 -5.32 0.32 5.98
CA CYS A 22 -6.71 -0.08 6.17
C CYS A 22 -7.20 -0.96 5.03
N SER A 23 -6.86 -0.61 3.80
CA SER A 23 -7.25 -1.42 2.64
C SER A 23 -6.60 -2.80 2.70
N LYS A 24 -5.32 -2.85 3.06
CA LYS A 24 -4.60 -4.12 3.19
C LYS A 24 -5.27 -5.01 4.22
N GLU A 25 -5.57 -4.45 5.39
CA GLU A 25 -6.18 -5.24 6.47
C GLU A 25 -7.55 -5.75 6.09
N LEU A 26 -8.34 -4.91 5.42
CA LEU A 26 -9.67 -5.32 4.97
C LEU A 26 -9.59 -6.47 3.98
N LEU A 27 -8.72 -6.35 2.97
CA LEU A 27 -8.59 -7.38 1.96
C LEU A 27 -8.07 -8.68 2.55
N GLU A 28 -7.12 -8.60 3.47
CA GLU A 28 -6.58 -9.80 4.12
C GLU A 28 -7.64 -10.47 5.00
N SER A 29 -8.51 -9.68 5.61
CA SER A 29 -9.59 -10.26 6.40
C SER A 29 -10.61 -11.02 5.54
N LEU A 30 -10.64 -10.71 4.24
CA LEU A 30 -11.49 -11.44 3.28
C LEU A 30 -10.76 -12.60 2.63
N GLY A 31 -9.53 -12.89 3.06
CA GLY A 31 -8.78 -14.04 2.59
C GLY A 31 -7.85 -13.76 1.43
N ALA A 32 -7.70 -12.51 1.01
CA ALA A 32 -6.82 -12.17 -0.11
C ALA A 32 -5.36 -12.10 0.35
N ASN A 33 -4.45 -12.32 -0.59
CA ASN A 33 -3.03 -12.13 -0.38
C ASN A 33 -2.62 -10.79 -0.98
N VAL A 34 -2.28 -9.83 -0.13
CA VAL A 34 -1.85 -8.52 -0.60
C VAL A 34 -0.34 -8.55 -0.79
N LEU A 35 0.09 -8.50 -2.04
CA LEU A 35 1.48 -8.68 -2.40
C LEU A 35 2.31 -7.40 -2.30
N ALA A 36 1.72 -6.27 -2.65
CA ALA A 36 2.45 -5.01 -2.71
C ALA A 36 1.48 -3.84 -2.81
N GLY A 37 2.00 -2.64 -2.62
CA GLY A 37 1.27 -1.42 -2.92
C GLY A 37 1.96 -0.70 -4.07
N ALA A 38 1.19 -0.12 -4.97
CA ALA A 38 1.70 0.68 -6.08
C ALA A 38 1.10 2.07 -6.01
N VAL A 39 1.94 3.09 -6.00
CA VAL A 39 1.49 4.48 -5.89
C VAL A 39 2.20 5.33 -6.92
N VAL A 40 1.56 6.41 -7.33
CA VAL A 40 2.19 7.35 -8.25
C VAL A 40 3.18 8.23 -7.51
N ILE A 41 2.79 8.76 -6.36
CA ILE A 41 3.60 9.68 -5.58
C ILE A 41 3.74 9.14 -4.16
N GLU A 42 4.97 9.09 -3.67
CA GLU A 42 5.23 8.71 -2.27
C GLU A 42 5.88 9.89 -1.56
N LEU A 43 5.30 10.30 -0.43
CA LEU A 43 5.85 11.35 0.41
C LEU A 43 6.77 10.71 1.45
N LYS A 44 8.05 10.71 1.17
CA LYS A 44 9.04 10.01 2.00
C LYS A 44 9.13 10.56 3.42
N SER A 45 8.94 11.87 3.57
CA SER A 45 9.04 12.50 4.88
C SER A 45 7.99 11.98 5.85
N LEU A 46 6.87 11.47 5.35
CA LEU A 46 5.80 10.94 6.20
C LEU A 46 5.95 9.45 6.44
N LYS A 47 6.92 8.81 5.77
CA LYS A 47 7.32 7.42 6.02
C LYS A 47 6.17 6.42 5.90
N GLY A 48 5.26 6.65 4.94
CA GLY A 48 4.14 5.74 4.76
C GLY A 48 4.58 4.34 4.41
N SER A 49 5.61 4.20 3.55
CA SER A 49 6.07 2.89 3.13
C SER A 49 6.75 2.13 4.28
N SER A 50 7.32 2.83 5.26
CA SER A 50 7.98 2.16 6.38
C SER A 50 6.99 1.65 7.42
N THR A 51 5.75 2.13 7.40
CA THR A 51 4.71 1.64 8.30
C THR A 51 3.95 0.45 7.72
N LEU A 52 4.14 0.16 6.43
CA LEU A 52 3.48 -0.94 5.75
C LEU A 52 4.41 -2.14 5.71
N ASN A 53 3.85 -3.30 5.99
CA ASN A 53 4.63 -4.53 6.04
C ASN A 53 4.54 -5.27 4.70
N MET A 54 4.81 -4.53 3.61
CA MET A 54 4.78 -5.09 2.26
C MET A 54 5.60 -4.19 1.34
N PRO A 55 6.06 -4.72 0.19
CA PRO A 55 6.77 -3.89 -0.78
C PRO A 55 5.90 -2.78 -1.34
N ILE A 56 6.50 -1.61 -1.53
CA ILE A 56 5.81 -0.46 -2.12
C ILE A 56 6.55 -0.08 -3.39
N ILE A 57 5.81 0.07 -4.47
CA ILE A 57 6.33 0.53 -5.75
C ILE A 57 5.80 1.93 -5.98
N SER A 58 6.71 2.89 -6.17
CA SER A 58 6.30 4.27 -6.42
C SER A 58 6.99 4.79 -7.67
N LEU A 59 6.26 5.57 -8.46
CA LEU A 59 6.80 6.18 -9.65
C LEU A 59 7.55 7.47 -9.34
N ILE A 60 7.08 8.22 -8.35
CA ILE A 60 7.66 9.48 -7.94
C ILE A 60 7.84 9.47 -6.43
N ASN A 61 9.06 9.69 -5.97
CA ASN A 61 9.35 9.82 -4.55
C ASN A 61 9.57 11.29 -4.24
N TYR A 62 8.81 11.81 -3.30
CA TYR A 62 8.88 13.21 -2.92
C TYR A 62 9.48 13.29 -1.52
N GLU A 63 10.63 13.94 -1.42
CA GLU A 63 11.30 14.15 -0.14
C GLU A 63 11.30 15.64 0.16
N ASP A 64 10.60 16.04 1.19
CA ASP A 64 10.52 17.45 1.58
C ASP A 64 11.03 17.67 2.98
#